data_db18c17cf89c1d3b5281b5e51bc2895c
#
_entry.id   db18c17cf89c1d3b5281b5e51bc2895c
#
_cell.length_a   1.000
_cell.length_b   1.000
_cell.length_c   1.000
_cell.angle_alpha   90.00
_cell.angle_beta   90.00
_cell.angle_gamma   90.00
#
_symmetry.space_group_name_H-M   'P 1'
#
loop_
_entity.id
_entity.type
_entity.pdbx_description
1 polymer ?
#
loop_
_entity_poly.entity_id
_entity_poly.type
_entity_poly.pdbx_seq_one_letter_code
_entity_poly.pdbx_strand_id
1 'polypeptide(L)'
;MEKKLILDVHEKPKVAHWIALSIQHVLAMFGSTVLVPMLTGLPVSLALVSSGIGTLFYLFVTKGKSPVYLGSSFAYIAPITSALALGATLNADGSITSHPNYGAVMGGLMMVGLVYLVISLIIKFIG
;
A
#
# COMPACT_ATOMS: atom_id res chain seq x y z
N MET A 1 25.84 -24.42 -4.89
CA MET A 1 26.40 -23.34 -4.05
C MET A 1 25.24 -22.72 -3.29
N GLU A 2 25.05 -23.06 -2.01
CA GLU A 2 24.09 -22.34 -1.16
C GLU A 2 24.57 -20.89 -1.02
N LYS A 3 23.76 -19.95 -1.50
CA LYS A 3 23.99 -18.52 -1.22
C LYS A 3 23.76 -18.30 0.26
N LYS A 4 24.85 -18.26 1.03
CA LYS A 4 24.79 -17.90 2.45
C LYS A 4 24.20 -16.49 2.54
N LEU A 5 23.04 -16.36 3.15
CA LEU A 5 22.44 -15.06 3.44
C LEU A 5 23.42 -14.25 4.31
N ILE A 6 23.56 -12.96 4.04
CA ILE A 6 24.45 -12.07 4.78
C ILE A 6 23.94 -11.91 6.22
N LEU A 7 22.61 -11.98 6.41
CA LEU A 7 21.90 -11.91 7.70
C LEU A 7 20.61 -12.73 7.60
N ASP A 8 20.34 -13.54 8.60
CA ASP A 8 19.06 -14.23 8.75
C ASP A 8 18.03 -13.32 9.45
N VAL A 9 16.74 -13.66 9.35
CA VAL A 9 15.61 -12.89 9.94
C VAL A 9 15.76 -12.73 11.47
N HIS A 10 16.44 -13.67 12.11
CA HIS A 10 16.67 -13.66 13.57
C HIS A 10 18.02 -13.04 13.97
N GLU A 11 18.89 -12.75 13.02
CA GLU A 11 20.18 -12.13 13.28
C GLU A 11 20.08 -10.61 13.34
N LYS A 12 20.77 -10.01 14.32
CA LYS A 12 20.80 -8.55 14.45
C LYS A 12 22.04 -8.00 13.72
N PRO A 13 21.86 -7.06 12.79
CA PRO A 13 23.00 -6.39 12.14
C PRO A 13 23.82 -5.57 13.14
N LYS A 14 25.03 -5.21 12.77
CA LYS A 14 25.83 -4.23 13.54
C LYS A 14 25.05 -2.92 13.64
N VAL A 15 25.12 -2.26 14.81
CA VAL A 15 24.30 -1.06 15.12
C VAL A 15 24.39 0.01 14.02
N ALA A 16 25.55 0.27 13.47
CA ALA A 16 25.73 1.24 12.39
C ALA A 16 24.96 0.86 11.11
N HIS A 17 24.98 -0.42 10.71
CA HIS A 17 24.21 -0.92 9.57
C HIS A 17 22.70 -0.89 9.85
N TRP A 18 22.30 -1.19 11.08
CA TRP A 18 20.90 -1.14 11.47
C TRP A 18 20.33 0.26 11.36
N ILE A 19 21.04 1.26 11.87
CA ILE A 19 20.64 2.67 11.78
C ILE A 19 20.57 3.11 10.31
N ALA A 20 21.60 2.81 9.51
CA ALA A 20 21.63 3.19 8.09
C ALA A 20 20.47 2.57 7.30
N LEU A 21 20.20 1.27 7.49
CA LEU A 21 19.09 0.57 6.84
C LEU A 21 17.73 1.08 7.32
N SER A 22 17.60 1.43 8.61
CA SER A 22 16.37 1.98 9.15
C SER A 22 16.05 3.36 8.54
N ILE A 23 17.04 4.24 8.43
CA ILE A 23 16.89 5.55 7.80
C ILE A 23 16.53 5.38 6.32
N GLN A 24 17.24 4.51 5.60
CA GLN A 24 16.94 4.20 4.20
C GLN A 24 15.49 3.69 4.03
N HIS A 25 15.03 2.81 4.92
CA HIS A 25 13.68 2.28 4.87
C HIS A 25 12.63 3.37 5.11
N VAL A 26 12.84 4.23 6.12
CA VAL A 26 11.94 5.36 6.40
C VAL A 26 11.85 6.29 5.19
N LEU A 27 12.97 6.67 4.58
CA LEU A 27 12.99 7.55 3.41
C LEU A 27 12.28 6.93 2.21
N ALA A 28 12.50 5.64 1.95
CA ALA A 28 11.86 4.92 0.85
C ALA A 28 10.32 4.82 1.04
N MET A 29 9.87 4.51 2.25
CA MET A 29 8.45 4.35 2.56
C MET A 29 7.72 5.68 2.69
N PHE A 30 8.37 6.71 3.23
CA PHE A 30 7.80 8.04 3.34
C PHE A 30 7.39 8.60 1.98
N GLY A 31 8.26 8.46 0.97
CA GLY A 31 7.97 8.94 -0.40
C GLY A 31 6.67 8.36 -0.94
N SER A 32 6.49 7.05 -0.92
CA SER A 32 5.28 6.41 -1.44
C SER A 32 4.05 6.67 -0.57
N THR A 33 4.18 6.62 0.75
CA THR A 33 3.03 6.73 1.67
C THR A 33 2.45 8.14 1.73
N VAL A 34 3.27 9.17 1.51
CA VAL A 34 2.83 10.57 1.52
C VAL A 34 2.53 11.06 0.10
N LEU A 35 3.37 10.74 -0.87
CA LEU A 35 3.25 11.28 -2.22
C LEU A 35 2.04 10.70 -2.97
N VAL A 36 1.74 9.41 -2.83
CA VAL A 36 0.59 8.80 -3.51
C VAL A 36 -0.74 9.46 -3.11
N PRO A 37 -1.09 9.60 -1.82
CA PRO A 37 -2.31 10.31 -1.45
C PRO A 37 -2.30 11.78 -1.88
N MET A 38 -1.16 12.47 -1.84
CA MET A 38 -1.07 13.85 -2.32
C MET A 38 -1.37 13.96 -3.82
N LEU A 39 -0.84 13.05 -4.64
CA LEU A 39 -1.07 13.05 -6.10
C LEU A 39 -2.48 12.62 -6.48
N THR A 40 -3.13 11.82 -5.65
CA THR A 40 -4.50 11.35 -5.90
C THR A 40 -5.57 12.21 -5.22
N GLY A 41 -5.18 13.23 -4.44
CA GLY A 41 -6.12 14.07 -3.68
C GLY A 41 -6.76 13.38 -2.48
N LEU A 42 -6.22 12.24 -2.05
CA LEU A 42 -6.69 11.55 -0.85
C LEU A 42 -6.06 12.15 0.41
N PRO A 43 -6.74 12.10 1.56
CA PRO A 43 -6.16 12.58 2.82
C PRO A 43 -4.93 11.76 3.23
N VAL A 44 -3.78 12.40 3.37
CA VAL A 44 -2.51 11.76 3.78
C VAL A 44 -2.64 11.08 5.16
N SER A 45 -3.37 11.71 6.07
CA SER A 45 -3.63 11.15 7.41
C SER A 45 -4.34 9.80 7.36
N LEU A 46 -5.32 9.66 6.47
CA LEU A 46 -6.04 8.40 6.28
C LEU A 46 -5.11 7.30 5.72
N ALA A 47 -4.25 7.65 4.76
CA ALA A 47 -3.27 6.72 4.20
C ALA A 47 -2.25 6.25 5.26
N LEU A 48 -1.77 7.15 6.12
CA LEU A 48 -0.86 6.81 7.21
C LEU A 48 -1.51 5.89 8.25
N VAL A 49 -2.72 6.21 8.69
CA VAL A 49 -3.45 5.40 9.67
C VAL A 49 -3.77 4.01 9.12
N SER A 50 -4.29 3.93 7.89
CA SER A 50 -4.61 2.64 7.26
C SER A 50 -3.37 1.78 7.01
N SER A 51 -2.27 2.39 6.60
CA SER A 51 -0.97 1.74 6.43
C SER A 51 -0.42 1.20 7.76
N GLY A 52 -0.53 1.98 8.83
CA GLY A 52 -0.15 1.55 10.19
C GLY A 52 -0.97 0.37 10.67
N ILE A 53 -2.30 0.46 10.59
CA ILE A 53 -3.21 -0.63 10.98
C ILE A 53 -2.97 -1.88 10.13
N GLY A 54 -2.83 -1.73 8.81
CA GLY A 54 -2.56 -2.83 7.90
C GLY A 54 -1.25 -3.54 8.22
N THR A 55 -0.20 -2.78 8.52
CA THR A 55 1.11 -3.30 8.92
C THR A 55 1.03 -4.08 10.23
N LEU A 56 0.36 -3.53 11.26
CA LEU A 56 0.18 -4.21 12.55
C LEU A 56 -0.61 -5.50 12.39
N PHE A 57 -1.70 -5.47 11.62
CA PHE A 57 -2.49 -6.66 11.32
C PHE A 57 -1.66 -7.73 10.60
N TYR A 58 -0.86 -7.33 9.61
CA TYR A 58 0.04 -8.24 8.90
C TYR A 58 1.07 -8.87 9.84
N LEU A 59 1.72 -8.08 10.69
CA LEU A 59 2.69 -8.57 11.67
C LEU A 59 2.04 -9.57 12.66
N PHE A 60 0.82 -9.30 13.07
CA PHE A 60 0.06 -10.19 13.94
C PHE A 60 -0.22 -11.54 13.27
N VAL A 61 -0.73 -11.53 12.03
CA VAL A 61 -1.06 -12.74 11.26
C VAL A 61 0.19 -13.55 10.94
N THR A 62 1.29 -12.90 10.57
CA THR A 62 2.57 -13.56 10.24
C THR A 62 3.38 -13.95 11.48
N LYS A 63 2.88 -13.63 12.69
CA LYS A 63 3.58 -13.87 13.97
C LYS A 63 5.01 -13.29 13.97
N GLY A 64 5.21 -12.15 13.31
CA GLY A 64 6.51 -11.48 13.19
C GLY A 64 7.56 -12.20 12.32
N LYS A 65 7.18 -13.28 11.61
CA LYS A 65 8.13 -14.03 10.75
C LYS A 65 8.60 -13.24 9.52
N SER A 66 7.81 -12.27 9.08
CA SER A 66 8.15 -11.41 7.93
C SER A 66 7.86 -9.95 8.29
N PRO A 67 8.85 -9.23 8.83
CA PRO A 67 8.69 -7.82 9.20
C PRO A 67 8.71 -6.96 7.94
N VAL A 68 7.52 -6.71 7.36
CA VAL A 68 7.33 -5.88 6.17
C VAL A 68 6.38 -4.75 6.50
N TYR A 69 6.70 -3.54 6.07
CA TYR A 69 5.80 -2.40 6.13
C TYR A 69 4.87 -2.40 4.91
N LEU A 70 3.57 -2.25 5.16
CA LEU A 70 2.56 -2.13 4.12
C LEU A 70 2.24 -0.67 3.89
N GLY A 71 2.70 -0.12 2.78
CA GLY A 71 2.47 1.27 2.39
C GLY A 71 1.77 1.40 1.04
N SER A 72 1.56 2.64 0.62
CA SER A 72 0.98 2.95 -0.68
C SER A 72 1.91 2.55 -1.82
N SER A 73 1.33 2.23 -2.98
CA SER A 73 2.08 1.91 -4.19
C SER A 73 1.77 2.91 -5.31
N PHE A 74 2.79 3.35 -6.03
CA PHE A 74 2.64 4.21 -7.22
C PHE A 74 1.79 3.57 -8.32
N ALA A 75 1.72 2.25 -8.38
CA ALA A 75 0.88 1.53 -9.34
C ALA A 75 -0.62 1.85 -9.18
N TYR A 76 -1.05 2.28 -8.01
CA TYR A 76 -2.44 2.63 -7.73
C TYR A 76 -2.82 4.08 -8.10
N ILE A 77 -1.88 4.94 -8.48
CA ILE A 77 -2.19 6.34 -8.82
C ILE A 77 -3.19 6.40 -9.96
N ALA A 78 -2.89 5.76 -11.10
CA ALA A 78 -3.77 5.79 -12.27
C ALA A 78 -5.16 5.16 -12.00
N PRO A 79 -5.30 3.96 -11.40
CA PRO A 79 -6.60 3.41 -11.03
C PRO A 79 -7.38 4.28 -10.06
N ILE A 80 -6.73 4.87 -9.04
CA ILE A 80 -7.40 5.73 -8.06
C ILE A 80 -7.90 7.03 -8.73
N THR A 81 -7.07 7.70 -9.52
CA THR A 81 -7.48 8.92 -10.22
C THR A 81 -8.59 8.67 -11.22
N SER A 82 -8.56 7.55 -11.93
CA SER A 82 -9.66 7.15 -12.82
C SER A 82 -10.95 6.87 -12.06
N ALA A 83 -10.89 6.18 -10.93
CA ALA A 83 -12.05 5.91 -10.09
C ALA A 83 -12.64 7.18 -9.46
N LEU A 84 -11.79 8.14 -9.05
CA LEU A 84 -12.24 9.44 -8.57
C LEU A 84 -12.97 10.23 -9.67
N ALA A 85 -12.49 10.15 -10.91
CA ALA A 85 -13.09 10.82 -12.07
C ALA A 85 -14.47 10.28 -12.45
N LEU A 86 -14.85 9.07 -12.00
CA LEU A 86 -16.20 8.52 -12.23
C LEU A 86 -17.32 9.35 -11.55
N GLY A 87 -16.98 10.28 -10.66
CA GLY A 87 -17.92 11.23 -10.07
C GLY A 87 -18.11 12.52 -10.88
N ALA A 88 -17.45 12.65 -12.03
CA ALA A 88 -17.63 13.82 -12.89
C ALA A 88 -18.98 13.75 -13.62
N THR A 89 -19.77 14.81 -13.49
CA THR A 89 -21.05 14.97 -14.21
C THR A 89 -20.95 16.12 -15.19
N LEU A 90 -21.41 15.90 -16.43
CA LEU A 90 -21.58 16.93 -17.43
C LEU A 90 -22.93 17.61 -17.21
N ASN A 91 -22.91 18.90 -16.89
CA ASN A 91 -24.13 19.68 -16.73
C ASN A 91 -24.72 20.10 -18.10
N ALA A 92 -26.00 20.47 -18.10
CA ALA A 92 -26.69 20.91 -19.31
C ALA A 92 -26.11 22.20 -19.94
N ASP A 93 -25.36 22.98 -19.18
CA ASP A 93 -24.65 24.20 -19.62
C ASP A 93 -23.25 23.93 -20.22
N GLY A 94 -22.85 22.64 -20.33
CA GLY A 94 -21.55 22.23 -20.83
C GLY A 94 -20.42 22.28 -19.78
N SER A 95 -20.72 22.69 -18.54
CA SER A 95 -19.76 22.66 -17.45
C SER A 95 -19.61 21.25 -16.87
N ILE A 96 -18.40 20.90 -16.43
CA ILE A 96 -18.12 19.63 -15.74
C ILE A 96 -18.03 19.90 -14.25
N THR A 97 -18.98 19.33 -13.49
CA THR A 97 -18.86 19.30 -12.02
C THR A 97 -18.21 17.99 -11.60
N SER A 98 -17.03 18.09 -11.05
CA SER A 98 -16.27 16.92 -10.55
C SER A 98 -16.52 16.77 -9.05
N HIS A 99 -17.24 15.72 -8.66
CA HIS A 99 -17.30 15.29 -7.27
C HIS A 99 -16.44 14.02 -7.11
N PRO A 100 -15.41 14.03 -6.23
CA PRO A 100 -14.57 12.85 -6.04
C PRO A 100 -15.40 11.64 -5.62
N ASN A 101 -15.37 10.57 -6.40
CA ASN A 101 -16.11 9.35 -6.08
C ASN A 101 -15.28 8.45 -5.17
N TYR A 102 -15.21 8.80 -3.90
CA TYR A 102 -14.51 7.98 -2.89
C TYR A 102 -15.10 6.57 -2.74
N GLY A 103 -16.41 6.43 -2.98
CA GLY A 103 -17.06 5.12 -2.95
C GLY A 103 -16.51 4.16 -4.02
N ALA A 104 -16.30 4.65 -5.24
CA ALA A 104 -15.69 3.86 -6.31
C ALA A 104 -14.25 3.45 -5.99
N VAL A 105 -13.47 4.37 -5.40
CA VAL A 105 -12.08 4.08 -4.97
C VAL A 105 -12.07 3.00 -3.89
N MET A 106 -12.86 3.16 -2.83
CA MET A 106 -12.91 2.21 -1.73
C MET A 106 -13.44 0.85 -2.17
N GLY A 107 -14.50 0.82 -2.98
CA GLY A 107 -15.04 -0.40 -3.57
C GLY A 107 -14.01 -1.12 -4.46
N GLY A 108 -13.31 -0.38 -5.31
CA GLY A 108 -12.25 -0.93 -6.15
C GLY A 108 -11.10 -1.53 -5.35
N LEU A 109 -10.63 -0.86 -4.30
CA LEU A 109 -9.57 -1.38 -3.42
C LEU A 109 -10.02 -2.62 -2.65
N MET A 110 -11.28 -2.69 -2.21
CA MET A 110 -11.84 -3.89 -1.57
C MET A 110 -11.88 -5.07 -2.56
N MET A 111 -12.31 -4.83 -3.81
CA MET A 111 -12.32 -5.88 -4.84
C MET A 111 -10.93 -6.40 -5.14
N VAL A 112 -9.91 -5.52 -5.23
CA VAL A 112 -8.51 -5.92 -5.39
C VAL A 112 -8.07 -6.80 -4.21
N GLY A 113 -8.41 -6.43 -2.99
CA GLY A 113 -8.12 -7.24 -1.79
C GLY A 113 -8.74 -8.64 -1.87
N LEU A 114 -10.00 -8.76 -2.32
CA LEU A 114 -10.67 -10.04 -2.54
C LEU A 114 -9.98 -10.89 -3.61
N VAL A 115 -9.57 -10.28 -4.72
CA VAL A 115 -8.82 -10.98 -5.79
C VAL A 115 -7.52 -11.55 -5.24
N TYR A 116 -6.74 -10.77 -4.47
CA TYR A 116 -5.52 -11.27 -3.84
C TYR A 116 -5.78 -12.42 -2.86
N LEU A 117 -6.89 -12.36 -2.11
CA LEU A 117 -7.29 -13.44 -1.21
C LEU A 117 -7.59 -14.72 -1.99
N VAL A 118 -8.35 -14.62 -3.10
CA VAL A 118 -8.64 -15.77 -3.98
C VAL A 118 -7.35 -16.35 -4.55
N ILE A 119 -6.44 -15.51 -5.07
CA ILE A 119 -5.14 -15.96 -5.59
C ILE A 119 -4.34 -16.67 -4.50
N SER A 120 -4.31 -16.13 -3.28
CA SER A 120 -3.62 -16.76 -2.15
C SER A 120 -4.19 -18.13 -1.80
N LEU A 121 -5.51 -18.28 -1.86
CA LEU A 121 -6.17 -19.59 -1.65
C LEU A 121 -5.81 -20.57 -2.76
N ILE A 122 -5.82 -20.14 -4.02
CA ILE A 122 -5.43 -20.97 -5.17
C ILE A 122 -3.99 -21.47 -5.01
N ILE A 123 -3.05 -20.58 -4.67
CA ILE A 123 -1.65 -20.96 -4.45
C ILE A 123 -1.53 -21.97 -3.29
N LYS A 124 -2.31 -21.79 -2.23
CA LYS A 124 -2.31 -22.72 -1.08
C LYS A 124 -2.82 -24.12 -1.44
N PHE A 125 -3.75 -24.23 -2.42
CA PHE A 125 -4.30 -25.53 -2.84
C PHE A 125 -3.49 -26.21 -3.95
N ILE A 126 -2.78 -25.45 -4.75
CA ILE A 126 -2.00 -25.96 -5.90
C ILE A 126 -0.52 -26.18 -5.53
N GLY A 127 0.04 -25.38 -4.63
CA GLY A 127 1.45 -25.45 -4.17
C GLY A 127 1.60 -26.19 -2.89
#